data_b9f52c1867cbdedd9f4be719b8c03804
#
_entry.id   b9f52c1867cbdedd9f4be719b8c03804
#
_cell.length_a   1.000
_cell.length_b   1.000
_cell.length_c   1.000
_cell.angle_alpha   90.00
_cell.angle_beta   90.00
_cell.angle_gamma   90.00
#
_symmetry.space_group_name_H-M   'P 1'
#
loop_
_entity.id
_entity.type
_entity.pdbx_description
1 polymer ?
#
loop_
_entity_poly.entity_id
_entity_poly.type
_entity_poly.pdbx_seq_one_letter_code
_entity_poly.pdbx_strand_id
1 'polypeptide(L)'
;MPFPIDDLPAAIRTTKAVLRAAMPNRAPVFRALEGDIARQADAILTDRAQGRDTIPVLRFADIAADRVDPASLAALRTRGACVIRGVFDARQASDWNDEIAAYVEANRLDDKLARRAEDRYFGTLASSRPQIYGIYWSKPQIAARQSPALTQARVFLNRLWRAQSEGRVHFDPARAPAYADRIRRRPPGSSSLGLSPHVDGGSVERWLEPNYRRVYRHVLAGDWRAYDPFDAAFRPDVEEIPSPAVCSMFRTFQGWTALTPQGPGDGTLQLIPVANAMAYVVLRALQDDVPDDDLCGAQPGRALSVLPAWHAPLLAALVPIPPMEPGDAVFWHGDVVHAVEDAHRGTGYSNVMYIASAPGCAKNDAYLKRQLPSFLRGESPPDFPADHFETDFTGRARADDLSALGREQMGFGP
;
A
#
# COMPACT_ATOMS: atom_id res chain seq x y z
N MET A 1 -9.91 -12.55 -19.12
CA MET A 1 -10.68 -13.69 -18.56
C MET A 1 -11.78 -13.12 -17.71
N PRO A 2 -13.00 -13.67 -17.74
CA PRO A 2 -13.99 -13.27 -16.73
C PRO A 2 -13.53 -13.75 -15.35
N PHE A 3 -13.61 -12.87 -14.36
CA PHE A 3 -13.52 -13.26 -12.96
C PHE A 3 -14.97 -13.43 -12.41
N PRO A 4 -15.23 -14.44 -11.55
CA PRO A 4 -14.30 -15.39 -10.93
C PRO A 4 -13.72 -16.41 -11.91
N ILE A 5 -12.57 -17.02 -11.56
CA ILE A 5 -11.92 -18.09 -12.32
C ILE A 5 -12.50 -19.43 -11.82
N ASP A 6 -13.23 -20.12 -12.69
CA ASP A 6 -13.91 -21.38 -12.32
C ASP A 6 -12.92 -22.51 -11.99
N ASP A 7 -11.80 -22.59 -12.71
CA ASP A 7 -10.72 -23.57 -12.47
C ASP A 7 -9.38 -22.82 -12.41
N LEU A 8 -9.02 -22.39 -11.21
CA LEU A 8 -7.77 -21.66 -10.97
C LEU A 8 -6.52 -22.49 -11.32
N PRO A 9 -6.38 -23.76 -10.93
CA PRO A 9 -5.24 -24.60 -11.31
C PRO A 9 -5.06 -24.72 -12.83
N ALA A 10 -6.13 -24.90 -13.58
CA ALA A 10 -6.07 -24.96 -15.03
C ALA A 10 -5.69 -23.64 -15.68
N ALA A 11 -6.20 -22.50 -15.17
CA ALA A 11 -5.85 -21.17 -15.62
C ALA A 11 -4.36 -20.87 -15.37
N ILE A 12 -3.84 -21.25 -14.21
CA ILE A 12 -2.42 -21.11 -13.86
C ILE A 12 -1.57 -21.97 -14.81
N ARG A 13 -1.87 -23.27 -14.97
CA ARG A 13 -1.12 -24.16 -15.90
C ARG A 13 -1.06 -23.58 -17.31
N THR A 14 -2.19 -23.16 -17.84
CA THR A 14 -2.27 -22.58 -19.20
C THR A 14 -1.43 -21.32 -19.31
N THR A 15 -1.54 -20.41 -18.34
CA THR A 15 -0.78 -19.16 -18.35
C THR A 15 0.72 -19.39 -18.21
N LYS A 16 1.14 -20.27 -17.28
CA LYS A 16 2.56 -20.62 -17.11
C LYS A 16 3.14 -21.26 -18.36
N ALA A 17 2.41 -22.17 -19.01
CA ALA A 17 2.86 -22.79 -20.28
C ALA A 17 3.12 -21.73 -21.35
N VAL A 18 2.22 -20.78 -21.53
CA VAL A 18 2.38 -19.67 -22.49
C VAL A 18 3.58 -18.79 -22.13
N LEU A 19 3.70 -18.37 -20.88
CA LEU A 19 4.78 -17.48 -20.44
C LEU A 19 6.15 -18.17 -20.50
N ARG A 20 6.23 -19.44 -20.11
CA ARG A 20 7.46 -20.24 -20.20
C ARG A 20 7.89 -20.49 -21.67
N ALA A 21 6.95 -20.73 -22.56
CA ALA A 21 7.22 -20.88 -23.99
C ALA A 21 7.75 -19.57 -24.61
N ALA A 22 7.22 -18.43 -24.18
CA ALA A 22 7.71 -17.12 -24.62
C ALA A 22 9.11 -16.78 -24.08
N MET A 23 9.57 -17.42 -22.99
CA MET A 23 10.87 -17.19 -22.36
C MET A 23 11.64 -18.50 -22.15
N PRO A 24 12.17 -19.13 -23.22
CA PRO A 24 12.91 -20.40 -23.10
C PRO A 24 14.20 -20.25 -22.27
N ASN A 25 14.78 -19.07 -22.20
CA ASN A 25 15.97 -18.73 -21.42
C ASN A 25 15.64 -18.21 -19.99
N ARG A 26 14.45 -18.49 -19.44
CA ARG A 26 14.00 -17.97 -18.15
C ARG A 26 14.96 -18.24 -16.97
N ALA A 27 15.57 -19.42 -16.92
CA ALA A 27 16.46 -19.79 -15.81
C ALA A 27 17.74 -18.91 -15.72
N PRO A 28 18.53 -18.67 -16.78
CA PRO A 28 19.64 -17.72 -16.70
C PRO A 28 19.18 -16.28 -16.48
N VAL A 29 18.06 -15.85 -17.03
CA VAL A 29 17.47 -14.52 -16.79
C VAL A 29 17.11 -14.36 -15.30
N PHE A 30 16.46 -15.37 -14.72
CA PHE A 30 16.09 -15.36 -13.31
C PHE A 30 17.33 -15.32 -12.41
N ARG A 31 18.35 -16.15 -12.65
CA ARG A 31 19.60 -16.12 -11.86
C ARG A 31 20.29 -14.75 -11.89
N ALA A 32 20.27 -14.07 -13.04
CA ALA A 32 20.84 -12.72 -13.15
C ALA A 32 20.05 -11.70 -12.33
N LEU A 33 18.72 -11.79 -12.32
CA LEU A 33 17.85 -10.95 -11.51
C LEU A 33 17.98 -11.27 -10.00
N GLU A 34 18.03 -12.54 -9.65
CA GLU A 34 18.24 -12.99 -8.25
C GLU A 34 19.56 -12.45 -7.69
N GLY A 35 20.65 -12.50 -8.49
CA GLY A 35 21.92 -11.88 -8.14
C GLY A 35 21.83 -10.36 -7.97
N ASP A 36 20.95 -9.69 -8.71
CA ASP A 36 20.70 -8.26 -8.54
C ASP A 36 19.95 -7.97 -7.24
N ILE A 37 18.90 -8.73 -6.95
CA ILE A 37 18.15 -8.64 -5.68
C ILE A 37 19.06 -8.89 -4.48
N ALA A 38 19.93 -9.90 -4.55
CA ALA A 38 20.91 -10.19 -3.48
C ALA A 38 21.84 -9.00 -3.23
N ARG A 39 22.39 -8.37 -4.29
CA ARG A 39 23.22 -7.16 -4.15
C ARG A 39 22.46 -5.99 -3.53
N GLN A 40 21.21 -5.78 -3.89
CA GLN A 40 20.36 -4.74 -3.29
C GLN A 40 20.09 -5.04 -1.80
N ALA A 41 19.81 -6.30 -1.46
CA ALA A 41 19.63 -6.74 -0.08
C ALA A 41 20.91 -6.51 0.76
N ASP A 42 22.08 -6.90 0.24
CA ASP A 42 23.36 -6.69 0.90
C ASP A 42 23.65 -5.20 1.13
N ALA A 43 23.33 -4.35 0.16
CA ALA A 43 23.46 -2.90 0.31
C ALA A 43 22.55 -2.34 1.42
N ILE A 44 21.30 -2.80 1.51
CA ILE A 44 20.35 -2.40 2.55
C ILE A 44 20.86 -2.84 3.94
N LEU A 45 21.32 -4.09 4.06
CA LEU A 45 21.87 -4.63 5.31
C LEU A 45 23.15 -3.92 5.71
N THR A 46 24.00 -3.55 4.75
CA THR A 46 25.21 -2.76 4.99
C THR A 46 24.86 -1.35 5.48
N ASP A 47 23.89 -0.67 4.85
CA ASP A 47 23.42 0.63 5.31
C ASP A 47 22.92 0.54 6.75
N ARG A 48 22.10 -0.45 7.06
CA ARG A 48 21.60 -0.71 8.41
C ARG A 48 22.72 -0.96 9.42
N ALA A 49 23.68 -1.81 9.09
CA ALA A 49 24.80 -2.15 9.97
C ALA A 49 25.70 -0.92 10.26
N GLN A 50 25.76 0.02 9.34
CA GLN A 50 26.50 1.27 9.46
C GLN A 50 25.68 2.44 10.04
N GLY A 51 24.45 2.16 10.50
CA GLY A 51 23.57 3.19 11.06
C GLY A 51 23.07 4.21 10.04
N ARG A 52 23.12 3.89 8.75
CA ARG A 52 22.56 4.74 7.68
C ARG A 52 21.09 4.42 7.46
N ASP A 53 20.36 5.41 6.96
CA ASP A 53 18.96 5.24 6.61
C ASP A 53 18.80 4.22 5.49
N THR A 54 18.04 3.15 5.74
CA THR A 54 17.68 2.13 4.74
C THR A 54 16.52 2.58 3.87
N ILE A 55 15.73 3.53 4.37
CA ILE A 55 14.58 4.16 3.70
C ILE A 55 14.84 5.67 3.66
N PRO A 56 14.81 6.31 2.49
CA PRO A 56 15.05 7.74 2.37
C PRO A 56 14.15 8.57 3.27
N VAL A 57 14.72 9.54 3.96
CA VAL A 57 14.01 10.49 4.81
C VAL A 57 14.05 11.87 4.18
N LEU A 58 12.88 12.41 3.88
CA LEU A 58 12.68 13.75 3.31
C LEU A 58 12.03 14.67 4.35
N ARG A 59 12.17 15.98 4.16
CA ARG A 59 11.45 16.98 4.95
C ARG A 59 10.33 17.56 4.10
N PHE A 60 9.14 17.67 4.65
CA PHE A 60 8.01 18.29 3.93
C PHE A 60 8.35 19.74 3.50
N ALA A 61 9.07 20.49 4.33
CA ALA A 61 9.50 21.85 3.99
C ALA A 61 10.36 21.93 2.71
N ASP A 62 11.14 20.89 2.41
CA ASP A 62 11.93 20.85 1.18
C ASP A 62 11.07 20.48 -0.03
N ILE A 63 10.08 19.61 0.15
CA ILE A 63 9.05 19.30 -0.87
C ILE A 63 8.24 20.58 -1.18
N ALA A 64 7.76 21.28 -0.16
CA ALA A 64 6.96 22.49 -0.33
C ALA A 64 7.72 23.64 -1.01
N ALA A 65 9.04 23.65 -0.85
CA ALA A 65 9.92 24.65 -1.46
C ALA A 65 10.57 24.19 -2.78
N ASP A 66 10.19 23.00 -3.29
CA ASP A 66 10.78 22.38 -4.50
C ASP A 66 12.31 22.27 -4.44
N ARG A 67 12.84 21.85 -3.28
CA ARG A 67 14.28 21.77 -3.00
C ARG A 67 14.78 20.39 -2.61
N VAL A 68 14.01 19.34 -2.95
CA VAL A 68 14.47 17.96 -2.71
C VAL A 68 15.66 17.68 -3.62
N ASP A 69 16.76 17.26 -3.04
CA ASP A 69 17.99 17.03 -3.80
C ASP A 69 17.88 15.80 -4.73
N PRO A 70 18.60 15.80 -5.88
CA PRO A 70 18.52 14.72 -6.85
C PRO A 70 18.97 13.36 -6.31
N ALA A 71 19.89 13.30 -5.35
CA ALA A 71 20.35 12.03 -4.76
C ALA A 71 19.24 11.39 -3.91
N SER A 72 18.51 12.19 -3.13
CA SER A 72 17.33 11.73 -2.38
C SER A 72 16.22 11.24 -3.31
N LEU A 73 15.98 11.91 -4.44
CA LEU A 73 15.01 11.45 -5.45
C LEU A 73 15.43 10.11 -6.07
N ALA A 74 16.72 9.97 -6.41
CA ALA A 74 17.26 8.71 -6.95
C ALA A 74 17.16 7.57 -5.92
N ALA A 75 17.50 7.85 -4.66
CA ALA A 75 17.36 6.88 -3.57
C ALA A 75 15.91 6.46 -3.38
N LEU A 76 14.95 7.39 -3.40
CA LEU A 76 13.53 7.09 -3.29
C LEU A 76 13.07 6.18 -4.45
N ARG A 77 13.45 6.47 -5.68
CA ARG A 77 13.11 5.63 -6.84
C ARG A 77 13.74 4.23 -6.75
N THR A 78 14.94 4.11 -6.20
CA THR A 78 15.62 2.81 -6.01
C THR A 78 14.97 2.01 -4.88
N ARG A 79 14.67 2.65 -3.76
CA ARG A 79 14.08 2.02 -2.58
C ARG A 79 12.57 1.81 -2.69
N GLY A 80 11.88 2.59 -3.50
CA GLY A 80 10.43 2.54 -3.68
C GLY A 80 9.65 3.00 -2.45
N ALA A 81 10.30 3.65 -1.49
CA ALA A 81 9.68 4.12 -0.26
C ALA A 81 10.39 5.36 0.29
N CYS A 82 9.70 6.15 1.09
CA CYS A 82 10.28 7.26 1.84
C CYS A 82 9.50 7.56 3.11
N VAL A 83 10.18 8.18 4.07
CA VAL A 83 9.57 8.91 5.18
C VAL A 83 9.59 10.39 4.84
N ILE A 84 8.48 11.09 5.06
CA ILE A 84 8.37 12.54 4.93
C ILE A 84 8.13 13.12 6.32
N ARG A 85 9.11 13.84 6.85
CA ARG A 85 9.03 14.47 8.16
C ARG A 85 8.16 15.72 8.12
N GLY A 86 7.27 15.83 9.12
CA GLY A 86 6.50 17.04 9.35
C GLY A 86 5.49 17.36 8.25
N VAL A 87 4.82 16.36 7.68
CA VAL A 87 3.68 16.58 6.76
C VAL A 87 2.55 17.29 7.49
N PHE A 88 2.34 16.93 8.76
CA PHE A 88 1.41 17.60 9.65
C PHE A 88 2.15 18.13 10.89
N ASP A 89 1.60 19.15 11.51
CA ASP A 89 2.06 19.61 12.81
C ASP A 89 1.94 18.49 13.85
N ALA A 90 2.98 18.31 14.67
CA ALA A 90 3.05 17.20 15.62
C ALA A 90 1.95 17.28 16.69
N ARG A 91 1.63 18.49 17.15
CA ARG A 91 0.55 18.70 18.12
C ARG A 91 -0.80 18.40 17.50
N GLN A 92 -1.05 18.86 16.27
CA GLN A 92 -2.28 18.56 15.56
C GLN A 92 -2.47 17.05 15.36
N ALA A 93 -1.41 16.32 15.00
CA ALA A 93 -1.48 14.87 14.85
C ALA A 93 -1.77 14.15 16.17
N SER A 94 -1.20 14.65 17.28
CA SER A 94 -1.51 14.15 18.64
C SER A 94 -2.94 14.48 19.06
N ASP A 95 -3.42 15.69 18.78
CA ASP A 95 -4.81 16.09 19.04
C ASP A 95 -5.78 15.19 18.24
N TRP A 96 -5.47 14.87 16.98
CA TRP A 96 -6.26 13.91 16.19
C TRP A 96 -6.27 12.50 16.77
N ASN A 97 -5.15 12.05 17.39
CA ASN A 97 -5.11 10.77 18.07
C ASN A 97 -6.14 10.72 19.22
N ASP A 98 -6.21 11.78 20.00
CA ASP A 98 -7.11 11.87 21.15
C ASP A 98 -8.59 12.03 20.70
N GLU A 99 -8.84 12.84 19.67
CA GLU A 99 -10.16 12.96 19.06
C GLU A 99 -10.67 11.62 18.49
N ILE A 100 -9.80 10.84 17.83
CA ILE A 100 -10.13 9.50 17.31
C ILE A 100 -10.42 8.55 18.47
N ALA A 101 -9.66 8.62 19.58
CA ALA A 101 -9.92 7.81 20.76
C ALA A 101 -11.30 8.13 21.36
N ALA A 102 -11.61 9.41 21.52
CA ALA A 102 -12.92 9.86 21.98
C ALA A 102 -14.06 9.47 21.04
N TYR A 103 -13.83 9.52 19.72
CA TYR A 103 -14.81 9.11 18.71
C TYR A 103 -15.11 7.60 18.77
N VAL A 104 -14.08 6.77 18.95
CA VAL A 104 -14.23 5.31 19.13
C VAL A 104 -15.02 5.00 20.39
N GLU A 105 -14.68 5.66 21.51
CA GLU A 105 -15.32 5.46 22.82
C GLU A 105 -16.80 5.92 22.81
N ALA A 106 -17.07 7.15 22.36
CA ALA A 106 -18.42 7.72 22.31
C ALA A 106 -19.41 6.88 21.50
N ASN A 107 -18.91 6.16 20.48
CA ASN A 107 -19.72 5.32 19.61
C ASN A 107 -19.62 3.82 19.96
N ARG A 108 -18.94 3.46 21.06
CA ARG A 108 -18.78 2.08 21.54
C ARG A 108 -18.31 1.12 20.45
N LEU A 109 -17.35 1.58 19.64
CA LEU A 109 -16.89 0.80 18.48
C LEU A 109 -16.24 -0.51 18.90
N ASP A 110 -15.48 -0.55 19.99
CA ASP A 110 -14.86 -1.76 20.51
C ASP A 110 -15.90 -2.85 20.84
N ASP A 111 -17.06 -2.47 21.41
CA ASP A 111 -18.16 -3.39 21.65
C ASP A 111 -18.79 -3.92 20.34
N LYS A 112 -18.89 -3.05 19.33
CA LYS A 112 -19.42 -3.44 18.00
C LYS A 112 -18.46 -4.42 17.31
N LEU A 113 -17.16 -4.17 17.38
CA LEU A 113 -16.12 -5.04 16.81
C LEU A 113 -16.01 -6.39 17.54
N ALA A 114 -16.14 -6.41 18.87
CA ALA A 114 -16.10 -7.64 19.66
C ALA A 114 -17.26 -8.63 19.32
N ARG A 115 -18.35 -8.13 18.75
CA ARG A 115 -19.52 -8.95 18.33
C ARG A 115 -19.41 -9.43 16.87
N ARG A 116 -18.37 -8.99 16.14
CA ARG A 116 -18.18 -9.36 14.76
C ARG A 116 -17.62 -10.77 14.67
N ALA A 117 -18.17 -11.59 13.77
CA ALA A 117 -17.52 -12.82 13.35
C ALA A 117 -16.14 -12.50 12.74
N GLU A 118 -15.18 -13.39 12.96
CA GLU A 118 -13.76 -13.28 12.56
C GLU A 118 -13.54 -12.53 11.25
N ASP A 119 -12.61 -11.56 11.25
CA ASP A 119 -12.20 -10.86 10.05
C ASP A 119 -11.45 -11.82 9.12
N ARG A 120 -12.14 -12.34 8.11
CA ARG A 120 -11.60 -13.28 7.12
C ARG A 120 -10.53 -12.65 6.20
N TYR A 121 -10.28 -11.35 6.33
CA TYR A 121 -9.31 -10.62 5.51
C TYR A 121 -7.88 -11.09 5.73
N PHE A 122 -7.47 -11.28 6.98
CA PHE A 122 -6.11 -11.69 7.35
C PHE A 122 -6.00 -13.19 7.71
N GLY A 123 -7.03 -13.98 7.48
CA GLY A 123 -7.09 -15.36 7.93
C GLY A 123 -7.59 -15.47 9.38
N THR A 124 -7.27 -16.59 10.04
CA THR A 124 -7.64 -16.84 11.44
C THR A 124 -6.80 -15.95 12.37
N LEU A 125 -7.19 -14.69 12.55
CA LEU A 125 -6.53 -13.80 13.48
C LEU A 125 -7.09 -13.98 14.89
N ALA A 126 -6.33 -14.66 15.71
CA ALA A 126 -6.60 -14.79 17.14
C ALA A 126 -6.13 -13.53 17.89
N SER A 127 -6.86 -12.43 17.76
CA SER A 127 -6.66 -11.26 18.61
C SER A 127 -7.97 -10.96 19.33
N SER A 128 -7.91 -10.96 20.67
CA SER A 128 -9.03 -10.56 21.51
C SER A 128 -9.32 -9.05 21.49
N ARG A 129 -8.52 -8.27 20.77
CA ARG A 129 -8.68 -6.81 20.61
C ARG A 129 -8.42 -6.40 19.17
N PRO A 130 -9.34 -5.66 18.53
CA PRO A 130 -9.13 -5.12 17.21
C PRO A 130 -7.96 -4.13 17.21
N GLN A 131 -7.16 -4.15 16.16
CA GLN A 131 -6.09 -3.16 15.95
C GLN A 131 -6.40 -2.27 14.74
N ILE A 132 -7.11 -2.78 13.74
CA ILE A 132 -7.57 -2.04 12.57
C ILE A 132 -9.04 -1.74 12.75
N TYR A 133 -9.37 -0.47 12.73
CA TYR A 133 -10.72 0.04 12.98
C TYR A 133 -11.36 0.45 11.67
N GLY A 134 -12.49 -0.18 11.34
CA GLY A 134 -13.29 0.10 10.14
C GLY A 134 -14.07 1.40 10.25
N ILE A 135 -13.38 2.49 10.52
CA ILE A 135 -13.90 3.85 10.49
C ILE A 135 -13.15 4.68 9.45
N TYR A 136 -13.87 5.54 8.77
CA TYR A 136 -13.41 6.22 7.57
C TYR A 136 -13.72 7.72 7.58
N TRP A 137 -14.73 8.13 8.36
CA TRP A 137 -15.40 9.42 8.27
C TRP A 137 -15.31 10.24 9.54
N SER A 138 -14.40 9.95 10.46
CA SER A 138 -14.13 10.82 11.58
C SER A 138 -13.62 12.18 11.13
N LYS A 139 -13.88 13.24 11.89
CA LYS A 139 -13.40 14.59 11.55
C LYS A 139 -11.89 14.68 11.39
N PRO A 140 -11.05 14.05 12.23
CA PRO A 140 -9.61 13.98 12.00
C PRO A 140 -9.21 13.34 10.67
N GLN A 141 -9.87 12.23 10.26
CA GLN A 141 -9.57 11.59 8.99
C GLN A 141 -9.92 12.49 7.80
N ILE A 142 -11.01 13.23 7.87
CA ILE A 142 -11.38 14.20 6.83
C ILE A 142 -10.40 15.37 6.83
N ALA A 143 -10.07 15.94 8.00
CA ALA A 143 -9.11 17.05 8.12
C ALA A 143 -7.75 16.69 7.53
N ALA A 144 -7.24 15.50 7.84
CA ALA A 144 -5.98 15.02 7.28
C ALA A 144 -6.04 14.86 5.75
N ARG A 145 -7.09 14.20 5.22
CA ARG A 145 -7.21 13.92 3.78
C ARG A 145 -7.31 15.17 2.91
N GLN A 146 -7.98 16.20 3.40
CA GLN A 146 -8.16 17.48 2.69
C GLN A 146 -7.05 18.51 3.00
N SER A 147 -6.01 18.12 3.76
CA SER A 147 -4.90 19.02 4.07
C SER A 147 -4.15 19.45 2.80
N PRO A 148 -3.91 20.77 2.61
CA PRO A 148 -3.05 21.23 1.53
C PRO A 148 -1.64 20.65 1.59
N ALA A 149 -1.08 20.46 2.79
CA ALA A 149 0.26 19.89 2.96
C ALA A 149 0.30 18.42 2.47
N LEU A 150 -0.70 17.61 2.84
CA LEU A 150 -0.80 16.24 2.33
C LEU A 150 -1.00 16.21 0.81
N THR A 151 -1.79 17.13 0.28
CA THR A 151 -1.99 17.25 -1.18
C THR A 151 -0.69 17.55 -1.91
N GLN A 152 0.13 18.47 -1.40
CA GLN A 152 1.46 18.76 -1.97
C GLN A 152 2.36 17.51 -1.90
N ALA A 153 2.39 16.79 -0.77
CA ALA A 153 3.16 15.56 -0.65
C ALA A 153 2.69 14.49 -1.67
N ARG A 154 1.38 14.32 -1.86
CA ARG A 154 0.80 13.40 -2.85
C ARG A 154 1.16 13.80 -4.29
N VAL A 155 1.05 15.07 -4.65
CA VAL A 155 1.42 15.57 -5.97
C VAL A 155 2.92 15.37 -6.21
N PHE A 156 3.78 15.64 -5.23
CA PHE A 156 5.20 15.33 -5.30
C PHE A 156 5.45 13.84 -5.59
N LEU A 157 4.80 12.94 -4.84
CA LEU A 157 4.91 11.49 -5.03
C LEU A 157 4.38 11.04 -6.40
N ASN A 158 3.27 11.60 -6.87
CA ASN A 158 2.71 11.30 -8.18
C ASN A 158 3.68 11.69 -9.32
N ARG A 159 4.40 12.82 -9.17
CA ARG A 159 5.38 13.32 -10.15
C ARG A 159 6.65 12.48 -10.26
N LEU A 160 6.91 11.57 -9.31
CA LEU A 160 8.02 10.61 -9.42
C LEU A 160 7.77 9.56 -10.51
N TRP A 161 6.52 9.39 -10.90
CA TRP A 161 6.12 8.42 -11.89
C TRP A 161 6.18 8.99 -13.30
N ARG A 162 6.45 8.13 -14.26
CA ARG A 162 6.28 8.42 -15.68
C ARG A 162 4.79 8.29 -16.03
N ALA A 163 4.06 9.41 -15.90
CA ALA A 163 2.63 9.48 -16.15
C ALA A 163 2.24 9.34 -17.63
N GLN A 164 3.22 9.54 -18.55
CA GLN A 164 3.04 9.41 -19.99
C GLN A 164 4.04 8.41 -20.56
N SER A 165 3.54 7.36 -21.20
CA SER A 165 4.32 6.33 -21.89
C SER A 165 3.41 5.54 -22.85
N GLU A 166 3.97 4.69 -23.71
CA GLU A 166 3.23 3.89 -24.68
C GLU A 166 2.26 4.74 -25.54
N GLY A 167 2.66 5.97 -25.85
CA GLY A 167 1.88 6.88 -26.71
C GLY A 167 0.66 7.53 -26.04
N ARG A 168 0.46 7.38 -24.73
CA ARG A 168 -0.70 7.97 -24.02
C ARG A 168 -0.33 8.52 -22.64
N VAL A 169 -1.20 9.40 -22.14
CA VAL A 169 -1.22 9.84 -20.74
C VAL A 169 -2.06 8.84 -19.93
N HIS A 170 -1.46 8.29 -18.88
CA HIS A 170 -2.10 7.30 -18.03
C HIS A 170 -2.83 7.94 -16.83
N PHE A 171 -2.30 9.05 -16.32
CA PHE A 171 -2.91 9.80 -15.24
C PHE A 171 -2.43 11.25 -15.20
N ASP A 172 -3.16 12.10 -14.49
CA ASP A 172 -2.75 13.47 -14.16
C ASP A 172 -2.08 13.50 -12.76
N PRO A 173 -0.76 13.77 -12.67
CA PRO A 173 -0.05 13.81 -11.42
C PRO A 173 -0.40 15.01 -10.53
N ALA A 174 -1.01 16.06 -11.08
CA ALA A 174 -1.40 17.25 -10.34
C ALA A 174 -2.69 17.07 -9.53
N ARG A 175 -3.53 16.11 -9.91
CA ARG A 175 -4.75 15.76 -9.16
C ARG A 175 -4.42 14.72 -8.09
N ALA A 176 -5.04 14.87 -6.91
CA ALA A 176 -4.83 13.97 -5.77
C ALA A 176 -6.17 13.57 -5.12
N PRO A 177 -7.01 12.75 -5.79
CA PRO A 177 -8.26 12.26 -5.22
C PRO A 177 -8.03 11.55 -3.88
N ALA A 178 -8.99 11.68 -2.96
CA ALA A 178 -8.91 11.09 -1.65
C ALA A 178 -9.45 9.66 -1.64
N TYR A 179 -8.62 8.72 -1.24
CA TYR A 179 -9.02 7.36 -0.89
C TYR A 179 -9.33 7.30 0.60
N ALA A 180 -10.58 6.95 0.94
CA ALA A 180 -10.96 6.77 2.33
C ALA A 180 -10.44 5.43 2.84
N ASP A 181 -9.60 5.48 3.85
CA ASP A 181 -9.01 4.30 4.46
C ASP A 181 -9.17 4.38 5.99
N ARG A 182 -8.81 3.30 6.66
CA ARG A 182 -9.01 3.02 8.08
C ARG A 182 -8.01 3.77 8.96
N ILE A 183 -8.05 3.46 10.22
CA ILE A 183 -7.01 3.75 11.21
C ILE A 183 -6.51 2.45 11.83
N ARG A 184 -5.30 2.48 12.36
CA ARG A 184 -4.77 1.41 13.21
C ARG A 184 -4.40 1.98 14.57
N ARG A 185 -4.82 1.28 15.60
CA ARG A 185 -4.46 1.55 16.99
C ARG A 185 -3.89 0.29 17.60
N ARG A 186 -2.58 0.25 17.77
CA ARG A 186 -1.89 -0.93 18.26
C ARG A 186 -1.42 -0.71 19.70
N PRO A 187 -1.98 -1.45 20.68
CA PRO A 187 -1.57 -1.33 22.06
C PRO A 187 -0.22 -1.99 22.31
N PRO A 188 0.53 -1.54 23.35
CA PRO A 188 1.75 -2.22 23.79
C PRO A 188 1.48 -3.68 24.16
N GLY A 189 2.48 -4.54 23.94
CA GLY A 189 2.38 -5.97 24.26
C GLY A 189 1.56 -6.80 23.26
N SER A 190 1.00 -6.18 22.20
CA SER A 190 0.22 -6.91 21.21
C SER A 190 1.09 -7.64 20.19
N SER A 191 0.64 -8.81 19.72
CA SER A 191 1.19 -9.49 18.56
C SER A 191 0.73 -8.83 17.25
N SER A 192 1.44 -9.09 16.14
CA SER A 192 0.93 -8.76 14.82
C SER A 192 -0.33 -9.57 14.55
N LEU A 193 -1.24 -9.00 13.74
CA LEU A 193 -2.43 -9.72 13.30
C LEU A 193 -2.12 -10.65 12.10
N GLY A 194 -0.91 -11.23 12.02
CA GLY A 194 -0.49 -12.07 10.91
C GLY A 194 -0.16 -11.28 9.63
N LEU A 195 0.11 -9.98 9.74
CA LEU A 195 0.57 -9.14 8.63
C LEU A 195 2.01 -9.48 8.24
N SER A 196 2.20 -10.72 7.78
CA SER A 196 3.45 -11.23 7.22
C SER A 196 3.81 -10.48 5.92
N PRO A 197 5.04 -10.61 5.41
CA PRO A 197 5.47 -9.95 4.18
C PRO A 197 4.52 -10.22 3.00
N HIS A 198 4.01 -9.14 2.41
CA HIS A 198 3.04 -9.19 1.32
C HIS A 198 3.09 -7.93 0.45
N VAL A 199 2.37 -7.99 -0.66
CA VAL A 199 2.12 -6.85 -1.55
C VAL A 199 0.61 -6.76 -1.78
N ASP A 200 0.06 -5.57 -1.60
CA ASP A 200 -1.36 -5.30 -1.91
C ASP A 200 -1.61 -5.11 -3.42
N GLY A 201 -2.88 -4.98 -3.81
CA GLY A 201 -3.25 -4.63 -5.19
C GLY A 201 -3.29 -5.82 -6.13
N GLY A 202 -3.71 -6.98 -5.64
CA GLY A 202 -3.89 -8.20 -6.42
C GLY A 202 -2.76 -9.21 -6.25
N SER A 203 -3.10 -10.46 -6.47
CA SER A 203 -2.25 -11.63 -6.27
C SER A 203 -2.12 -12.41 -7.58
N VAL A 204 -2.95 -13.41 -7.83
CA VAL A 204 -2.92 -14.20 -9.09
C VAL A 204 -3.13 -13.34 -10.33
N GLU A 205 -3.79 -12.21 -10.22
CA GLU A 205 -4.04 -11.24 -11.29
C GLU A 205 -2.75 -10.79 -11.96
N ARG A 206 -1.64 -10.72 -11.21
CA ARG A 206 -0.32 -10.29 -11.73
C ARG A 206 0.17 -11.15 -12.90
N TRP A 207 -0.28 -12.40 -12.98
CA TRP A 207 0.02 -13.31 -14.09
C TRP A 207 -1.17 -13.56 -15.01
N LEU A 208 -2.39 -13.57 -14.48
CA LEU A 208 -3.60 -14.00 -15.21
C LEU A 208 -4.31 -12.83 -15.90
N GLU A 209 -4.29 -11.62 -15.30
CA GLU A 209 -4.99 -10.46 -15.85
C GLU A 209 -4.14 -9.81 -16.97
N PRO A 210 -4.75 -9.52 -18.14
CA PRO A 210 -4.00 -9.06 -19.32
C PRO A 210 -3.23 -7.76 -19.13
N ASN A 211 -3.80 -6.75 -18.43
CA ASN A 211 -3.12 -5.48 -18.21
C ASN A 211 -1.98 -5.61 -17.19
N TYR A 212 -2.13 -6.46 -16.16
CA TYR A 212 -0.99 -6.77 -15.29
C TYR A 212 0.17 -7.40 -16.06
N ARG A 213 -0.08 -8.31 -16.97
CA ARG A 213 0.99 -8.85 -17.85
C ARG A 213 1.64 -7.76 -18.70
N ARG A 214 0.88 -6.75 -19.14
CA ARG A 214 1.42 -5.59 -19.85
C ARG A 214 2.23 -4.67 -18.94
N VAL A 215 1.86 -4.51 -17.67
CA VAL A 215 2.70 -3.82 -16.65
C VAL A 215 4.06 -4.51 -16.55
N TYR A 216 4.10 -5.83 -16.51
CA TYR A 216 5.35 -6.62 -16.42
C TYR A 216 5.89 -7.09 -17.77
N ARG A 217 5.50 -6.47 -18.90
CA ARG A 217 5.87 -6.87 -20.26
C ARG A 217 7.38 -7.08 -20.46
N HIS A 218 8.20 -6.16 -19.95
CA HIS A 218 9.67 -6.28 -20.04
C HIS A 218 10.20 -7.44 -19.19
N VAL A 219 9.68 -7.63 -18.01
CA VAL A 219 10.02 -8.75 -17.12
C VAL A 219 9.68 -10.08 -17.80
N LEU A 220 8.45 -10.20 -18.33
CA LEU A 220 7.96 -11.41 -19.00
C LEU A 220 8.60 -11.65 -20.37
N ALA A 221 9.23 -10.64 -20.98
CA ALA A 221 10.06 -10.79 -22.18
C ALA A 221 11.53 -11.15 -21.86
N GLY A 222 11.91 -11.27 -20.58
CA GLY A 222 13.27 -11.56 -20.14
C GLY A 222 14.20 -10.35 -20.08
N ASP A 223 13.71 -9.15 -20.36
CA ASP A 223 14.44 -7.89 -20.26
C ASP A 223 14.04 -7.12 -18.98
N TRP A 224 14.23 -7.74 -17.82
CA TRP A 224 13.85 -7.15 -16.54
C TRP A 224 14.58 -5.82 -16.22
N ARG A 225 15.70 -5.53 -16.86
CA ARG A 225 16.42 -4.26 -16.70
C ARG A 225 15.70 -3.07 -17.33
N ALA A 226 14.88 -3.33 -18.35
CA ALA A 226 14.01 -2.31 -18.95
C ALA A 226 12.72 -2.07 -18.14
N TYR A 227 12.44 -2.90 -17.14
CA TYR A 227 11.30 -2.68 -16.28
C TYR A 227 11.54 -1.50 -15.33
N ASP A 228 10.74 -0.44 -15.50
CA ASP A 228 10.68 0.69 -14.58
C ASP A 228 9.43 0.55 -13.68
N PRO A 229 9.60 0.31 -12.37
CA PRO A 229 8.48 0.24 -11.44
C PRO A 229 7.61 1.50 -11.44
N PHE A 230 8.20 2.65 -11.75
CA PHE A 230 7.53 3.95 -11.81
C PHE A 230 6.95 4.28 -13.19
N ASP A 231 6.89 3.34 -14.13
CA ASP A 231 6.11 3.51 -15.35
C ASP A 231 4.62 3.22 -15.08
N ALA A 232 3.77 4.21 -15.36
CA ALA A 232 2.33 4.09 -15.17
C ALA A 232 1.63 3.26 -16.26
N ALA A 233 2.37 2.85 -17.31
CA ALA A 233 1.80 2.10 -18.41
C ALA A 233 0.96 0.91 -17.92
N PHE A 234 -0.30 0.89 -18.33
CA PHE A 234 -1.31 -0.15 -18.05
C PHE A 234 -1.74 -0.30 -16.59
N ARG A 235 -1.09 0.35 -15.61
CA ARG A 235 -1.44 0.22 -14.19
C ARG A 235 -2.84 0.74 -13.84
N PRO A 236 -3.31 1.89 -14.37
CA PRO A 236 -4.70 2.30 -14.15
C PRO A 236 -5.74 1.41 -14.86
N ASP A 237 -5.31 0.57 -15.81
CA ASP A 237 -6.21 -0.31 -16.58
C ASP A 237 -6.36 -1.71 -15.97
N VAL A 238 -5.58 -2.02 -14.94
CA VAL A 238 -5.63 -3.31 -14.25
C VAL A 238 -6.99 -3.53 -13.63
N GLU A 239 -7.52 -4.74 -13.75
CA GLU A 239 -8.75 -5.18 -13.11
C GLU A 239 -8.42 -6.20 -12.02
N GLU A 240 -8.63 -5.80 -10.77
CA GLU A 240 -8.46 -6.66 -9.61
C GLU A 240 -9.71 -7.51 -9.39
N ILE A 241 -9.51 -8.71 -8.83
CA ILE A 241 -10.63 -9.54 -8.34
C ILE A 241 -11.23 -8.83 -7.12
N PRO A 242 -12.50 -8.43 -7.16
CA PRO A 242 -13.11 -7.71 -6.04
C PRO A 242 -13.10 -8.54 -4.75
N SER A 243 -12.55 -7.96 -3.71
CA SER A 243 -12.64 -8.51 -2.35
C SER A 243 -12.37 -7.40 -1.32
N PRO A 244 -12.74 -7.60 -0.05
CA PRO A 244 -12.38 -6.67 1.03
C PRO A 244 -10.86 -6.55 1.27
N ALA A 245 -10.06 -7.34 0.55
CA ALA A 245 -8.60 -7.37 0.61
C ALA A 245 -7.94 -6.56 -0.52
N VAL A 246 -8.70 -6.04 -1.47
CA VAL A 246 -8.17 -5.47 -2.70
C VAL A 246 -8.65 -4.04 -2.88
N CYS A 247 -7.70 -3.13 -3.04
CA CYS A 247 -7.99 -1.74 -3.36
C CYS A 247 -8.20 -1.60 -4.88
N SER A 248 -9.39 -1.16 -5.29
CA SER A 248 -9.74 -0.93 -6.69
C SER A 248 -9.38 0.47 -7.19
N MET A 249 -8.87 1.37 -6.35
CA MET A 249 -8.32 2.66 -6.75
C MET A 249 -6.84 2.50 -7.14
N PHE A 250 -6.42 3.07 -8.28
CA PHE A 250 -4.99 3.13 -8.61
C PHE A 250 -4.27 4.09 -7.66
N ARG A 251 -3.33 3.57 -6.88
CA ARG A 251 -2.49 4.33 -5.94
C ARG A 251 -1.05 4.31 -6.44
N THR A 252 -0.43 5.47 -6.52
CA THR A 252 1.01 5.60 -6.80
C THR A 252 1.84 5.16 -5.60
N PHE A 253 1.36 5.51 -4.40
CA PHE A 253 1.95 5.07 -3.14
C PHE A 253 0.86 4.72 -2.13
N GLN A 254 1.11 3.68 -1.37
CA GLN A 254 0.46 3.44 -0.10
C GLN A 254 1.13 4.32 0.95
N GLY A 255 0.47 4.54 2.09
CA GLY A 255 1.08 5.33 3.14
C GLY A 255 0.19 5.51 4.35
N TRP A 256 0.82 5.96 5.42
CA TRP A 256 0.15 6.40 6.64
C TRP A 256 0.92 7.52 7.34
N THR A 257 0.23 8.27 8.18
CA THR A 257 0.83 9.22 9.12
C THR A 257 0.83 8.69 10.53
N ALA A 258 1.90 8.94 11.28
CA ALA A 258 1.97 8.63 12.69
C ALA A 258 1.07 9.57 13.50
N LEU A 259 0.32 9.01 14.42
CA LEU A 259 -0.49 9.76 15.40
C LEU A 259 0.17 9.74 16.78
N THR A 260 1.08 8.80 17.01
CA THR A 260 1.87 8.63 18.23
C THR A 260 3.34 8.41 17.85
N PRO A 261 4.30 8.74 18.73
CA PRO A 261 5.69 8.35 18.53
C PRO A 261 5.79 6.84 18.41
N GLN A 262 6.55 6.35 17.42
CA GLN A 262 6.74 4.93 17.20
C GLN A 262 7.99 4.66 16.37
N GLY A 263 8.59 3.49 16.56
CA GLY A 263 9.79 3.10 15.84
C GLY A 263 10.05 1.60 15.89
N PRO A 264 11.27 1.16 15.55
CA PRO A 264 11.64 -0.24 15.63
C PRO A 264 11.39 -0.83 17.02
N GLY A 265 10.64 -1.93 17.09
CA GLY A 265 10.23 -2.56 18.35
C GLY A 265 8.83 -2.17 18.83
N ASP A 266 8.21 -1.12 18.26
CA ASP A 266 6.87 -0.67 18.63
C ASP A 266 5.78 -1.34 17.76
N GLY A 267 6.06 -2.47 17.16
CA GLY A 267 5.11 -3.14 16.28
C GLY A 267 4.82 -2.36 15.00
N THR A 268 5.79 -1.63 14.49
CA THR A 268 5.63 -0.72 13.36
C THR A 268 5.79 -1.43 12.00
N LEU A 269 5.73 -0.66 10.94
CA LEU A 269 5.89 -1.11 9.56
C LEU A 269 7.32 -1.60 9.31
N GLN A 270 7.41 -2.69 8.53
CA GLN A 270 8.64 -3.16 7.92
C GLN A 270 8.49 -3.15 6.40
N LEU A 271 9.55 -2.82 5.70
CA LEU A 271 9.59 -2.78 4.24
C LEU A 271 10.76 -3.63 3.71
N ILE A 272 10.59 -4.15 2.51
CA ILE A 272 11.71 -4.55 1.67
C ILE A 272 11.91 -3.41 0.67
N PRO A 273 12.82 -2.45 0.94
CA PRO A 273 12.94 -1.25 0.14
C PRO A 273 13.70 -1.51 -1.17
N VAL A 274 13.08 -2.28 -2.04
CA VAL A 274 13.56 -2.68 -3.36
C VAL A 274 12.42 -2.43 -4.36
N ALA A 275 12.49 -1.34 -5.11
CA ALA A 275 11.40 -0.90 -5.98
C ALA A 275 11.05 -1.91 -7.08
N ASN A 276 12.04 -2.65 -7.59
CA ASN A 276 11.87 -3.66 -8.63
C ASN A 276 11.63 -5.09 -8.09
N ALA A 277 11.29 -5.24 -6.79
CA ALA A 277 11.06 -6.54 -6.16
C ALA A 277 10.04 -7.41 -6.91
N MET A 278 9.02 -6.79 -7.51
CA MET A 278 8.00 -7.53 -8.26
C MET A 278 8.54 -8.18 -9.54
N ALA A 279 9.61 -7.69 -10.15
CA ALA A 279 10.26 -8.39 -11.25
C ALA A 279 10.75 -9.79 -10.80
N TYR A 280 11.37 -9.85 -9.59
CA TYR A 280 11.80 -11.11 -9.00
C TYR A 280 10.61 -12.03 -8.68
N VAL A 281 9.59 -11.52 -8.00
CA VAL A 281 8.42 -12.33 -7.61
C VAL A 281 7.69 -12.89 -8.84
N VAL A 282 7.51 -12.09 -9.88
CA VAL A 282 6.85 -12.50 -11.13
C VAL A 282 7.64 -13.60 -11.84
N LEU A 283 8.97 -13.49 -11.96
CA LEU A 283 9.80 -14.50 -12.62
C LEU A 283 10.02 -15.74 -11.75
N ARG A 284 10.01 -15.60 -10.41
CA ARG A 284 10.16 -16.73 -9.49
C ARG A 284 9.08 -17.78 -9.71
N ALA A 285 7.85 -17.35 -9.88
CA ALA A 285 6.72 -18.25 -10.12
C ALA A 285 6.82 -19.05 -11.43
N LEU A 286 7.66 -18.61 -12.38
CA LEU A 286 7.85 -19.27 -13.67
C LEU A 286 9.01 -20.28 -13.68
N GLN A 287 9.75 -20.45 -12.58
CA GLN A 287 10.87 -21.38 -12.51
C GLN A 287 10.38 -22.84 -12.44
N ASP A 288 11.27 -23.77 -12.82
CA ASP A 288 10.91 -25.19 -13.00
C ASP A 288 10.63 -25.93 -11.69
N ASP A 289 11.12 -25.43 -10.58
CA ASP A 289 10.89 -25.98 -9.25
C ASP A 289 9.56 -25.53 -8.61
N VAL A 290 8.82 -24.62 -9.26
CA VAL A 290 7.47 -24.23 -8.83
C VAL A 290 6.43 -25.07 -9.56
N PRO A 291 5.52 -25.76 -8.87
CA PRO A 291 4.48 -26.60 -9.48
C PRO A 291 3.71 -25.87 -10.60
N ASP A 292 3.32 -26.60 -11.64
CA ASP A 292 2.71 -26.00 -12.83
C ASP A 292 1.37 -25.29 -12.56
N ASP A 293 0.69 -25.68 -11.51
CA ASP A 293 -0.60 -25.15 -11.08
C ASP A 293 -0.48 -24.21 -9.87
N ASP A 294 0.75 -23.79 -9.53
CA ASP A 294 1.02 -22.84 -8.45
C ASP A 294 1.79 -21.60 -8.95
N LEU A 295 1.60 -20.48 -8.29
CA LEU A 295 2.27 -19.20 -8.49
C LEU A 295 2.91 -18.73 -7.17
N CYS A 296 3.74 -19.59 -6.56
CA CYS A 296 4.38 -19.35 -5.26
C CYS A 296 3.37 -19.04 -4.13
N GLY A 297 2.22 -19.71 -4.14
CA GLY A 297 1.19 -19.56 -3.13
C GLY A 297 0.22 -18.39 -3.35
N ALA A 298 0.28 -17.72 -4.52
CA ALA A 298 -0.66 -16.64 -4.84
C ALA A 298 -2.11 -17.16 -4.90
N GLN A 299 -3.05 -16.40 -4.32
CA GLN A 299 -4.47 -16.75 -4.23
C GLN A 299 -5.37 -15.60 -4.69
N PRO A 300 -6.50 -15.87 -5.34
CA PRO A 300 -7.44 -14.83 -5.75
C PRO A 300 -8.08 -14.12 -4.53
N GLY A 301 -8.34 -12.82 -4.67
CA GLY A 301 -9.01 -12.02 -3.65
C GLY A 301 -8.22 -11.84 -2.34
N ARG A 302 -6.90 -12.00 -2.39
CA ARG A 302 -5.99 -11.79 -1.27
C ARG A 302 -4.80 -10.92 -1.66
N ALA A 303 -4.09 -10.39 -0.67
CA ALA A 303 -2.77 -9.81 -0.88
C ALA A 303 -1.78 -10.90 -1.34
N LEU A 304 -0.81 -10.53 -2.17
CA LEU A 304 0.24 -11.44 -2.62
C LEU A 304 1.25 -11.68 -1.50
N SER A 305 1.25 -12.88 -0.93
CA SER A 305 2.19 -13.27 0.12
C SER A 305 3.60 -13.46 -0.44
N VAL A 306 4.61 -12.97 0.31
CA VAL A 306 6.03 -13.18 0.02
C VAL A 306 6.56 -14.19 1.05
N LEU A 307 6.76 -15.44 0.60
CA LEU A 307 6.97 -16.59 1.46
C LEU A 307 8.45 -17.02 1.51
N PRO A 308 8.98 -17.44 2.68
CA PRO A 308 10.36 -17.93 2.81
C PRO A 308 10.69 -19.09 1.87
N ALA A 309 9.73 -19.99 1.63
CA ALA A 309 9.91 -21.14 0.73
C ALA A 309 10.26 -20.72 -0.73
N TRP A 310 9.82 -19.55 -1.16
CA TRP A 310 9.99 -19.08 -2.54
C TRP A 310 10.86 -17.82 -2.68
N HIS A 311 10.91 -16.98 -1.65
CA HIS A 311 11.40 -15.60 -1.78
C HIS A 311 12.47 -15.25 -0.73
N ALA A 312 13.19 -16.25 -0.19
CA ALA A 312 14.17 -16.04 0.88
C ALA A 312 15.22 -14.94 0.58
N PRO A 313 15.80 -14.82 -0.65
CA PRO A 313 16.75 -13.74 -0.96
C PRO A 313 16.14 -12.34 -0.80
N LEU A 314 14.87 -12.17 -1.19
CA LEU A 314 14.17 -10.91 -1.06
C LEU A 314 13.84 -10.58 0.41
N LEU A 315 13.42 -11.59 1.18
CA LEU A 315 13.09 -11.44 2.60
C LEU A 315 14.29 -11.04 3.48
N ALA A 316 15.51 -11.33 3.05
CA ALA A 316 16.72 -10.88 3.73
C ALA A 316 16.81 -9.35 3.87
N ALA A 317 16.18 -8.61 2.94
CA ALA A 317 16.15 -7.16 2.94
C ALA A 317 15.00 -6.55 3.76
N LEU A 318 14.26 -7.33 4.54
CA LEU A 318 13.17 -6.82 5.37
C LEU A 318 13.73 -5.99 6.54
N VAL A 319 13.42 -4.71 6.57
CA VAL A 319 13.91 -3.75 7.56
C VAL A 319 12.76 -2.92 8.14
N PRO A 320 12.82 -2.55 9.43
CA PRO A 320 11.86 -1.62 10.00
C PRO A 320 12.05 -0.21 9.43
N ILE A 321 10.98 0.58 9.45
CA ILE A 321 11.07 2.01 9.17
C ILE A 321 11.82 2.73 10.31
N PRO A 322 12.40 3.91 10.04
CA PRO A 322 13.03 4.72 11.09
C PRO A 322 11.99 5.18 12.13
N PRO A 323 12.43 5.63 13.33
CA PRO A 323 11.53 6.24 14.31
C PRO A 323 10.69 7.35 13.70
N MET A 324 9.41 7.41 14.04
CA MET A 324 8.43 8.37 13.54
C MET A 324 7.87 9.19 14.69
N GLU A 325 7.74 10.50 14.48
CA GLU A 325 7.03 11.40 15.37
C GLU A 325 5.61 11.65 14.86
N PRO A 326 4.67 12.07 15.71
CA PRO A 326 3.34 12.48 15.26
C PRO A 326 3.43 13.51 14.13
N GLY A 327 2.65 13.29 13.07
CA GLY A 327 2.67 14.16 11.87
C GLY A 327 3.69 13.79 10.81
N ASP A 328 4.64 12.91 11.09
CA ASP A 328 5.47 12.28 10.05
C ASP A 328 4.63 11.30 9.24
N ALA A 329 4.99 11.11 7.97
CA ALA A 329 4.32 10.15 7.10
C ALA A 329 5.34 9.22 6.45
N VAL A 330 4.94 7.96 6.25
CA VAL A 330 5.68 7.00 5.42
C VAL A 330 4.85 6.66 4.21
N PHE A 331 5.53 6.58 3.06
CA PHE A 331 4.93 6.18 1.80
C PHE A 331 5.76 5.09 1.14
N TRP A 332 5.10 4.11 0.51
CA TRP A 332 5.76 3.07 -0.25
C TRP A 332 5.00 2.76 -1.54
N HIS A 333 5.75 2.47 -2.59
CA HIS A 333 5.23 2.08 -3.89
C HIS A 333 4.36 0.83 -3.77
N GLY A 334 3.29 0.73 -4.55
CA GLY A 334 2.35 -0.40 -4.49
C GLY A 334 2.97 -1.79 -4.70
N ASP A 335 4.14 -1.86 -5.33
CA ASP A 335 4.89 -3.11 -5.55
C ASP A 335 6.00 -3.35 -4.49
N VAL A 336 6.14 -2.48 -3.48
CA VAL A 336 7.08 -2.71 -2.38
C VAL A 336 6.48 -3.67 -1.37
N VAL A 337 7.22 -4.72 -1.07
CA VAL A 337 6.83 -5.71 -0.06
C VAL A 337 6.84 -5.07 1.32
N HIS A 338 5.79 -5.28 2.07
CA HIS A 338 5.65 -4.72 3.41
C HIS A 338 5.10 -5.73 4.40
N ALA A 339 5.39 -5.52 5.66
CA ALA A 339 4.97 -6.32 6.81
C ALA A 339 4.79 -5.42 8.03
N VAL A 340 4.37 -6.02 9.11
CA VAL A 340 4.32 -5.38 10.43
C VAL A 340 5.14 -6.22 11.38
N GLU A 341 5.90 -5.60 12.27
CA GLU A 341 6.66 -6.32 13.31
C GLU A 341 5.74 -7.25 14.11
N ASP A 342 6.20 -8.47 14.38
CA ASP A 342 5.40 -9.52 15.01
C ASP A 342 4.92 -9.14 16.41
N ALA A 343 5.73 -8.39 17.19
CA ALA A 343 5.43 -8.00 18.54
C ALA A 343 5.64 -6.50 18.75
N HIS A 344 4.75 -5.89 19.52
CA HIS A 344 4.91 -4.53 20.05
C HIS A 344 5.58 -4.63 21.42
N ARG A 345 6.87 -4.26 21.51
CA ARG A 345 7.67 -4.31 22.74
C ARG A 345 7.79 -2.96 23.46
N GLY A 346 7.30 -1.90 22.82
CA GLY A 346 7.28 -0.56 23.39
C GLY A 346 6.21 -0.40 24.47
N THR A 347 6.16 0.78 25.08
CA THR A 347 5.26 1.10 26.21
C THR A 347 4.06 1.98 25.83
N GLY A 348 4.13 2.69 24.71
CA GLY A 348 3.06 3.53 24.17
C GLY A 348 2.25 2.84 23.08
N TYR A 349 1.14 3.42 22.67
CA TYR A 349 0.41 2.98 21.47
C TYR A 349 1.19 3.31 20.20
N SER A 350 1.09 2.43 19.22
CA SER A 350 1.57 2.67 17.85
C SER A 350 0.36 2.91 16.94
N ASN A 351 -0.10 4.16 16.89
CA ASN A 351 -1.32 4.55 16.19
C ASN A 351 -0.98 5.25 14.87
N VAL A 352 -1.71 4.88 13.81
CA VAL A 352 -1.55 5.47 12.48
C VAL A 352 -2.88 5.74 11.81
N MET A 353 -2.90 6.73 10.91
CA MET A 353 -3.99 7.02 9.99
C MET A 353 -3.52 6.75 8.57
N TYR A 354 -4.22 5.90 7.82
CA TYR A 354 -3.85 5.57 6.45
C TYR A 354 -4.16 6.72 5.50
N ILE A 355 -3.16 7.10 4.68
CA ILE A 355 -3.18 8.25 3.76
C ILE A 355 -2.48 7.90 2.44
N ALA A 356 -3.10 7.14 1.57
CA ALA A 356 -2.52 6.79 0.29
C ALA A 356 -2.37 7.99 -0.66
N SER A 357 -1.45 7.91 -1.62
CA SER A 357 -1.36 8.81 -2.77
C SER A 357 -2.01 8.16 -3.99
N ALA A 358 -3.00 8.83 -4.55
CA ALA A 358 -3.68 8.42 -5.76
C ALA A 358 -3.72 9.60 -6.76
N PRO A 359 -3.42 9.38 -8.05
CA PRO A 359 -3.46 10.44 -9.05
C PRO A 359 -4.84 10.54 -9.73
N GLY A 360 -5.06 11.59 -10.53
CA GLY A 360 -6.26 11.73 -11.34
C GLY A 360 -6.24 10.80 -12.56
N CYS A 361 -7.15 9.84 -12.61
CA CYS A 361 -7.38 8.98 -13.78
C CYS A 361 -8.80 8.45 -13.82
N ALA A 362 -9.22 7.91 -14.97
CA ALA A 362 -10.58 7.42 -15.15
C ALA A 362 -11.01 6.36 -14.12
N LYS A 363 -10.11 5.44 -13.76
CA LYS A 363 -10.34 4.43 -12.72
C LYS A 363 -10.66 5.08 -11.37
N ASN A 364 -9.86 6.08 -10.98
CA ASN A 364 -10.02 6.78 -9.72
C ASN A 364 -11.26 7.67 -9.70
N ASP A 365 -11.58 8.31 -10.81
CA ASP A 365 -12.83 9.09 -10.93
C ASP A 365 -14.07 8.17 -10.83
N ALA A 366 -14.02 6.98 -11.41
CA ALA A 366 -15.07 5.97 -11.25
C ALA A 366 -15.19 5.47 -9.80
N TYR A 367 -14.05 5.33 -9.09
CA TYR A 367 -14.06 4.99 -7.68
C TYR A 367 -14.71 6.06 -6.81
N LEU A 368 -14.38 7.35 -7.03
CA LEU A 368 -14.98 8.46 -6.29
C LEU A 368 -16.50 8.50 -6.41
N LYS A 369 -17.05 8.18 -7.60
CA LYS A 369 -18.51 8.11 -7.81
C LYS A 369 -19.19 7.06 -6.93
N ARG A 370 -18.47 6.03 -6.51
CA ARG A 370 -18.96 5.00 -5.57
C ARG A 370 -18.69 5.38 -4.12
N GLN A 371 -17.54 6.01 -3.83
CA GLN A 371 -17.15 6.43 -2.49
C GLN A 371 -17.98 7.58 -1.94
N LEU A 372 -18.33 8.57 -2.77
CA LEU A 372 -19.08 9.75 -2.34
C LEU A 372 -20.44 9.41 -1.70
N PRO A 373 -21.30 8.55 -2.28
CA PRO A 373 -22.52 8.12 -1.61
C PRO A 373 -22.28 7.45 -0.26
N SER A 374 -21.20 6.66 -0.11
CA SER A 374 -20.85 6.03 1.18
C SER A 374 -20.50 7.08 2.22
N PHE A 375 -19.71 8.11 1.87
CA PHE A 375 -19.45 9.24 2.77
C PHE A 375 -20.72 9.94 3.22
N LEU A 376 -21.60 10.28 2.30
CA LEU A 376 -22.84 10.99 2.60
C LEU A 376 -23.74 10.22 3.58
N ARG A 377 -23.79 8.88 3.46
CA ARG A 377 -24.59 8.02 4.33
C ARG A 377 -23.87 7.51 5.56
N GLY A 378 -22.51 7.62 5.62
CA GLY A 378 -21.69 7.05 6.69
C GLY A 378 -21.49 5.55 6.55
N GLU A 379 -21.59 5.04 5.36
CA GLU A 379 -21.35 3.64 5.02
C GLU A 379 -19.85 3.38 4.80
N SER A 380 -19.43 2.12 4.90
CA SER A 380 -18.08 1.71 4.52
C SER A 380 -17.81 2.05 3.05
N PRO A 381 -16.59 2.51 2.68
CA PRO A 381 -16.22 2.72 1.28
C PRO A 381 -16.23 1.41 0.48
N PRO A 382 -16.24 1.46 -0.87
CA PRO A 382 -16.48 0.28 -1.71
C PRO A 382 -15.51 -0.89 -1.55
N ASP A 383 -14.26 -0.64 -1.20
CA ASP A 383 -13.21 -1.67 -1.11
C ASP A 383 -13.11 -2.32 0.27
N PHE A 384 -13.99 -1.97 1.19
CA PHE A 384 -13.94 -2.42 2.57
C PHE A 384 -15.15 -3.26 2.96
N PRO A 385 -15.04 -4.07 4.03
CA PRO A 385 -16.18 -4.81 4.57
C PRO A 385 -17.38 -3.89 4.81
N ALA A 386 -18.58 -4.34 4.44
CA ALA A 386 -19.83 -3.58 4.56
C ALA A 386 -20.36 -3.57 6.01
N ASP A 387 -19.50 -3.18 6.95
CA ASP A 387 -19.87 -3.09 8.38
C ASP A 387 -20.76 -1.89 8.66
N HIS A 388 -20.55 -0.81 7.91
CA HIS A 388 -21.34 0.42 7.98
C HIS A 388 -21.49 1.01 9.39
N PHE A 389 -20.45 0.90 10.23
CA PHE A 389 -20.49 1.33 11.62
C PHE A 389 -20.86 2.81 11.80
N GLU A 390 -20.41 3.66 10.86
CA GLU A 390 -20.53 5.12 11.01
C GLU A 390 -21.87 5.70 10.55
N THR A 391 -22.85 4.87 10.15
CA THR A 391 -24.18 5.33 9.74
C THR A 391 -24.91 6.07 10.88
N ASP A 392 -24.74 5.60 12.11
CA ASP A 392 -25.38 6.12 13.34
C ASP A 392 -24.38 6.82 14.29
N PHE A 393 -23.09 6.96 13.90
CA PHE A 393 -22.09 7.53 14.80
C PHE A 393 -22.29 9.03 15.02
N THR A 394 -22.23 9.40 16.31
CA THR A 394 -22.17 10.81 16.73
C THR A 394 -20.77 11.37 16.43
N GLY A 395 -20.71 12.60 15.94
CA GLY A 395 -19.43 13.28 15.64
C GLY A 395 -18.79 12.88 14.31
N ARG A 396 -19.45 12.06 13.48
CA ARG A 396 -19.03 11.77 12.12
C ARG A 396 -18.96 13.05 11.27
N ALA A 397 -17.96 13.17 10.42
CA ALA A 397 -17.88 14.27 9.47
C ALA A 397 -19.03 14.23 8.44
N ARG A 398 -19.45 15.41 8.01
CA ARG A 398 -20.53 15.67 7.05
C ARG A 398 -19.98 16.49 5.88
N ALA A 399 -20.81 16.71 4.88
CA ALA A 399 -20.43 17.51 3.70
C ALA A 399 -19.98 18.94 4.06
N ASP A 400 -20.51 19.51 5.15
CA ASP A 400 -20.15 20.84 5.63
C ASP A 400 -18.77 20.91 6.32
N ASP A 401 -18.22 19.77 6.71
CA ASP A 401 -16.84 19.66 7.24
C ASP A 401 -15.78 19.66 6.11
N LEU A 402 -16.22 19.61 4.83
CA LEU A 402 -15.30 19.60 3.69
C LEU A 402 -14.98 21.02 3.22
N SER A 403 -13.68 21.31 3.08
CA SER A 403 -13.18 22.47 2.35
C SER A 403 -13.48 22.34 0.83
N ALA A 404 -13.28 23.41 0.06
CA ALA A 404 -13.37 23.34 -1.40
C ALA A 404 -12.44 22.24 -1.98
N LEU A 405 -11.20 22.15 -1.50
CA LEU A 405 -10.26 21.10 -1.86
C LEU A 405 -10.76 19.69 -1.48
N GLY A 406 -11.30 19.55 -0.26
CA GLY A 406 -11.87 18.28 0.21
C GLY A 406 -13.06 17.82 -0.62
N ARG A 407 -13.92 18.73 -1.05
CA ARG A 407 -15.05 18.44 -1.94
C ARG A 407 -14.58 17.94 -3.31
N GLU A 408 -13.60 18.62 -3.91
CA GLU A 408 -12.99 18.19 -5.16
C GLU A 408 -12.39 16.78 -5.03
N GLN A 409 -11.57 16.56 -4.00
CA GLN A 409 -10.90 15.28 -3.76
C GLN A 409 -11.87 14.13 -3.46
N MET A 410 -13.03 14.43 -2.92
CA MET A 410 -14.09 13.44 -2.62
C MET A 410 -15.02 13.18 -3.80
N GLY A 411 -14.87 13.91 -4.92
CA GLY A 411 -15.67 13.74 -6.13
C GLY A 411 -17.01 14.46 -6.12
N PHE A 412 -17.17 15.47 -5.27
CA PHE A 412 -18.25 16.43 -5.50
C PHE A 412 -17.98 17.14 -6.83
N GLY A 413 -19.00 17.25 -7.66
CA GLY A 413 -18.90 18.01 -8.91
C GLY A 413 -18.53 19.48 -8.67
N PRO A 414 -18.04 20.18 -9.72
CA PRO A 414 -17.78 21.60 -9.64
C PRO A 414 -19.02 22.40 -9.30
#